data_f4276b9de90124c9fc7d5ff07b02143e
#
_entry.id   f4276b9de90124c9fc7d5ff07b02143e
#
_cell.length_a   1.000
_cell.length_b   1.000
_cell.length_c   1.000
_cell.angle_alpha   90.00
_cell.angle_beta   90.00
_cell.angle_gamma   90.00
#
_symmetry.space_group_name_H-M   'P 1'
#
loop_
_entity.id
_entity.type
_entity.pdbx_description
1 polymer ?
#
loop_
_entity_poly.entity_id
_entity_poly.type
_entity_poly.pdbx_seq_one_letter_code
_entity_poly.pdbx_strand_id
1 'polypeptide(L)'
;MCILLLVMAFAGASSIASAQAKPTADEQALIALDKQWTAAELRLNDEDRKTIDGIVAAEFTSTTPFGQIQNKAQYMAALKHSDDTDVADEYVVRFFDGGKLAVMTHRGTVNGKPTYRSTHVWAKHGNNWQLILNHVSNIGEPPASE
;
A
#
# COMPACT_ATOMS: atom_id res chain seq x y z
N MET A 1 62.98 -23.35 22.21
CA MET A 1 62.12 -22.17 22.37
C MET A 1 61.32 -22.04 21.06
N CYS A 2 60.11 -22.69 21.01
CA CYS A 2 59.27 -22.69 19.81
C CYS A 2 58.23 -21.57 19.92
N ILE A 3 58.30 -20.64 18.97
CA ILE A 3 57.31 -19.53 18.85
C ILE A 3 56.19 -20.04 17.93
N LEU A 4 55.00 -20.19 18.51
CA LEU A 4 53.77 -20.56 17.80
C LEU A 4 53.11 -19.26 17.25
N LEU A 5 53.11 -19.09 15.92
CA LEU A 5 52.43 -18.00 15.24
C LEU A 5 50.94 -18.36 15.08
N LEU A 6 50.07 -17.65 15.83
CA LEU A 6 48.60 -17.76 15.70
C LEU A 6 48.15 -16.86 14.57
N VAL A 7 47.74 -17.46 13.44
CA VAL A 7 47.12 -16.75 12.32
C VAL A 7 45.61 -16.60 12.60
N MET A 8 45.15 -15.38 12.94
CA MET A 8 43.74 -15.07 13.03
C MET A 8 43.20 -14.81 11.63
N ALA A 9 42.36 -15.73 11.14
CA ALA A 9 41.58 -15.53 9.92
C ALA A 9 40.37 -14.67 10.22
N PHE A 10 40.36 -13.42 9.74
CA PHE A 10 39.15 -12.58 9.74
C PHE A 10 38.21 -13.04 8.63
N ALA A 11 37.13 -13.73 8.98
CA ALA A 11 36.02 -13.99 8.09
C ALA A 11 35.22 -12.70 7.90
N GLY A 12 35.47 -12.00 6.79
CA GLY A 12 34.67 -10.85 6.37
C GLY A 12 33.25 -11.31 6.01
N ALA A 13 32.26 -10.96 6.82
CA ALA A 13 30.85 -11.11 6.48
C ALA A 13 30.51 -10.13 5.37
N SER A 14 30.45 -10.62 4.12
CA SER A 14 29.94 -9.84 2.99
C SER A 14 28.42 -9.67 3.17
N SER A 15 28.00 -8.46 3.57
CA SER A 15 26.59 -8.08 3.56
C SER A 15 26.12 -8.05 2.10
N ILE A 16 25.36 -9.06 1.68
CA ILE A 16 24.65 -9.04 0.41
C ILE A 16 23.52 -8.02 0.57
N ALA A 17 23.77 -6.77 0.17
CA ALA A 17 22.72 -5.81 -0.03
C ALA A 17 21.83 -6.37 -1.15
N SER A 18 20.63 -6.85 -0.78
CA SER A 18 19.62 -7.27 -1.75
C SER A 18 19.21 -6.02 -2.53
N ALA A 19 19.73 -5.85 -3.74
CA ALA A 19 19.27 -4.82 -4.66
C ALA A 19 17.79 -5.09 -4.91
N GLN A 20 16.93 -4.18 -4.46
CA GLN A 20 15.50 -4.27 -4.68
C GLN A 20 15.26 -4.26 -6.20
N ALA A 21 14.68 -5.33 -6.73
CA ALA A 21 14.41 -5.45 -8.15
C ALA A 21 13.52 -4.26 -8.58
N LYS A 22 13.81 -3.73 -9.79
CA LYS A 22 12.99 -2.63 -10.33
C LYS A 22 11.54 -3.08 -10.47
N PRO A 23 10.54 -2.25 -10.03
CA PRO A 23 9.14 -2.60 -10.13
C PRO A 23 8.73 -3.01 -11.55
N THR A 24 7.92 -4.05 -11.70
CA THR A 24 7.36 -4.48 -12.98
C THR A 24 6.39 -3.44 -13.54
N ALA A 25 6.02 -3.56 -14.83
CA ALA A 25 5.05 -2.66 -15.45
C ALA A 25 3.68 -2.74 -14.74
N ASP A 26 3.24 -3.93 -14.36
CA ASP A 26 1.98 -4.13 -13.63
C ASP A 26 2.03 -3.55 -12.22
N GLU A 27 3.13 -3.66 -11.50
CA GLU A 27 3.31 -3.00 -10.20
C GLU A 27 3.25 -1.48 -10.32
N GLN A 28 3.92 -0.91 -11.32
CA GLN A 28 3.89 0.54 -11.57
C GLN A 28 2.48 1.02 -11.93
N ALA A 29 1.74 0.26 -12.73
CA ALA A 29 0.36 0.57 -13.10
C ALA A 29 -0.56 0.57 -11.87
N LEU A 30 -0.45 -0.41 -10.99
CA LEU A 30 -1.23 -0.48 -9.75
C LEU A 30 -0.90 0.66 -8.78
N ILE A 31 0.38 0.98 -8.61
CA ILE A 31 0.81 2.11 -7.77
C ILE A 31 0.29 3.44 -8.34
N ALA A 32 0.29 3.60 -9.67
CA ALA A 32 -0.25 4.80 -10.30
C ALA A 32 -1.77 4.91 -10.10
N LEU A 33 -2.49 3.79 -10.20
CA LEU A 33 -3.94 3.73 -10.00
C LEU A 33 -4.33 4.05 -8.53
N ASP A 34 -3.56 3.53 -7.59
CA ASP A 34 -3.70 3.83 -6.16
C ASP A 34 -3.52 5.32 -5.85
N LYS A 35 -2.48 5.92 -6.40
CA LYS A 35 -2.23 7.38 -6.26
C LYS A 35 -3.33 8.21 -6.91
N GLN A 36 -3.86 7.77 -8.05
CA GLN A 36 -4.98 8.42 -8.72
C GLN A 36 -6.23 8.38 -7.85
N TRP A 37 -6.52 7.24 -7.25
CA TRP A 37 -7.64 7.05 -6.35
C TRP A 37 -7.53 7.95 -5.12
N THR A 38 -6.41 7.94 -4.40
CA THR A 38 -6.16 8.80 -3.23
C THR A 38 -6.31 10.29 -3.58
N ALA A 39 -5.72 10.71 -4.71
CA ALA A 39 -5.83 12.11 -5.14
C ALA A 39 -7.28 12.51 -5.48
N ALA A 40 -8.07 11.61 -6.04
CA ALA A 40 -9.49 11.83 -6.33
C ALA A 40 -10.31 11.90 -5.04
N GLU A 41 -10.02 11.07 -4.02
CA GLU A 41 -10.67 11.12 -2.71
C GLU A 41 -10.48 12.49 -2.02
N LEU A 42 -9.26 13.03 -2.07
CA LEU A 42 -8.95 14.32 -1.45
C LEU A 42 -9.69 15.48 -2.12
N ARG A 43 -9.65 15.57 -3.45
CA ARG A 43 -10.29 16.67 -4.19
C ARG A 43 -11.79 16.57 -4.24
N LEU A 44 -12.29 15.38 -4.49
CA LEU A 44 -13.70 14.97 -4.45
C LEU A 44 -14.69 15.86 -5.23
N ASN A 45 -14.32 16.36 -6.40
CA ASN A 45 -15.26 16.97 -7.34
C ASN A 45 -16.07 15.91 -8.10
N ASP A 46 -17.00 16.30 -8.99
CA ASP A 46 -17.86 15.35 -9.71
C ASP A 46 -17.09 14.41 -10.62
N GLU A 47 -15.98 14.84 -11.21
CA GLU A 47 -15.11 14.00 -12.04
C GLU A 47 -14.31 13.03 -11.19
N ASP A 48 -13.82 13.47 -10.03
CA ASP A 48 -13.15 12.63 -9.06
C ASP A 48 -14.07 11.51 -8.55
N ARG A 49 -15.34 11.81 -8.29
CA ARG A 49 -16.34 10.79 -7.92
C ARG A 49 -16.52 9.73 -9.00
N LYS A 50 -16.55 10.11 -10.28
CA LYS A 50 -16.61 9.15 -11.41
C LYS A 50 -15.33 8.32 -11.50
N THR A 51 -14.18 8.96 -11.27
CA THR A 51 -12.88 8.27 -11.24
C THR A 51 -12.86 7.21 -10.15
N ILE A 52 -13.25 7.57 -8.92
CA ILE A 52 -13.35 6.63 -7.79
C ILE A 52 -14.32 5.50 -8.10
N ASP A 53 -15.51 5.82 -8.63
CA ASP A 53 -16.53 4.82 -8.99
C ASP A 53 -16.03 3.81 -10.03
N GLY A 54 -15.21 4.24 -10.99
CA GLY A 54 -14.59 3.38 -11.99
C GLY A 54 -13.46 2.50 -11.46
N ILE A 55 -12.69 3.00 -10.47
CA ILE A 55 -11.59 2.27 -9.84
C ILE A 55 -12.11 1.21 -8.87
N VAL A 56 -13.14 1.54 -8.11
CA VAL A 56 -13.72 0.67 -7.08
C VAL A 56 -14.72 -0.31 -7.69
N ALA A 57 -14.50 -1.61 -7.50
CA ALA A 57 -15.37 -2.66 -8.02
C ALA A 57 -16.77 -2.66 -7.40
N ALA A 58 -17.74 -3.32 -8.03
CA ALA A 58 -19.11 -3.43 -7.50
C ALA A 58 -19.15 -4.20 -6.17
N GLU A 59 -18.30 -5.22 -6.02
CA GLU A 59 -18.16 -6.06 -4.82
C GLU A 59 -17.22 -5.49 -3.75
N PHE A 60 -16.80 -4.25 -3.90
CA PHE A 60 -15.85 -3.60 -2.99
C PHE A 60 -16.29 -3.63 -1.53
N THR A 61 -15.31 -3.88 -0.67
CA THR A 61 -15.44 -3.78 0.78
C THR A 61 -14.30 -2.93 1.35
N SER A 62 -14.63 -1.98 2.21
CA SER A 62 -13.65 -1.18 2.95
C SER A 62 -13.79 -1.45 4.44
N THR A 63 -12.64 -1.59 5.12
CA THR A 63 -12.56 -1.56 6.59
C THR A 63 -11.85 -0.28 6.99
N THR A 64 -12.56 0.59 7.70
CA THR A 64 -12.03 1.86 8.20
C THR A 64 -11.03 1.63 9.35
N PRO A 65 -10.19 2.64 9.71
CA PRO A 65 -9.29 2.55 10.87
C PRO A 65 -9.98 2.26 12.21
N PHE A 66 -11.30 2.49 12.27
CA PHE A 66 -12.13 2.24 13.46
C PHE A 66 -12.89 0.91 13.40
N GLY A 67 -12.57 0.04 12.42
CA GLY A 67 -13.16 -1.29 12.29
C GLY A 67 -14.55 -1.31 11.64
N GLN A 68 -15.05 -0.20 11.11
CA GLN A 68 -16.32 -0.19 10.39
C GLN A 68 -16.15 -0.82 9.01
N ILE A 69 -17.06 -1.70 8.63
CA ILE A 69 -17.09 -2.31 7.30
C ILE A 69 -18.10 -1.58 6.43
N GLN A 70 -17.70 -1.20 5.22
CA GLN A 70 -18.50 -0.47 4.25
C GLN A 70 -18.48 -1.21 2.91
N ASN A 71 -19.63 -1.33 2.26
CA ASN A 71 -19.70 -1.67 0.85
C ASN A 71 -19.45 -0.43 -0.02
N LYS A 72 -19.37 -0.61 -1.35
CA LYS A 72 -19.13 0.49 -2.31
C LYS A 72 -20.07 1.68 -2.12
N ALA A 73 -21.37 1.42 -1.98
CA ALA A 73 -22.39 2.49 -1.85
C ALA A 73 -22.19 3.30 -0.56
N GLN A 74 -21.95 2.61 0.56
CA GLN A 74 -21.67 3.25 1.85
C GLN A 74 -20.37 4.04 1.82
N TYR A 75 -19.31 3.47 1.23
CA TYR A 75 -18.03 4.14 1.05
C TYR A 75 -18.19 5.41 0.21
N MET A 76 -18.81 5.34 -0.98
CA MET A 76 -19.04 6.50 -1.85
C MET A 76 -19.87 7.61 -1.19
N ALA A 77 -20.85 7.24 -0.35
CA ALA A 77 -21.66 8.19 0.40
C ALA A 77 -20.90 8.85 1.56
N ALA A 78 -19.91 8.17 2.12
CA ALA A 78 -19.10 8.66 3.24
C ALA A 78 -17.98 9.60 2.81
N LEU A 79 -17.59 9.62 1.52
CA LEU A 79 -16.53 10.47 0.99
C LEU A 79 -16.78 11.94 1.23
N LYS A 80 -15.75 12.64 1.73
CA LYS A 80 -15.76 14.09 1.96
C LYS A 80 -14.48 14.71 1.41
N HIS A 81 -14.60 15.90 0.83
CA HIS A 81 -13.42 16.68 0.45
C HIS A 81 -12.50 16.91 1.65
N SER A 82 -11.20 16.85 1.42
CA SER A 82 -10.18 17.18 2.41
C SER A 82 -9.11 18.06 1.77
N ASP A 83 -8.66 19.06 2.52
CA ASP A 83 -7.51 19.91 2.17
C ASP A 83 -6.19 19.30 2.66
N ASP A 84 -6.22 18.09 3.26
CA ASP A 84 -5.03 17.39 3.69
C ASP A 84 -4.13 17.00 2.52
N THR A 85 -2.85 16.90 2.79
CA THR A 85 -1.93 16.18 1.90
C THR A 85 -1.85 14.73 2.35
N ASP A 86 -2.00 13.78 1.42
CA ASP A 86 -1.78 12.36 1.67
C ASP A 86 -0.78 11.83 0.65
N VAL A 87 0.33 11.29 1.15
CA VAL A 87 1.41 10.71 0.34
C VAL A 87 1.63 9.28 0.78
N ALA A 88 1.48 8.36 -0.16
CA ALA A 88 1.75 6.95 0.07
C ALA A 88 3.16 6.57 -0.40
N ASP A 89 3.87 5.81 0.43
CA ASP A 89 5.20 5.25 0.19
C ASP A 89 5.32 3.81 0.72
N GLU A 90 6.51 3.23 0.68
CA GLU A 90 6.76 1.85 1.12
C GLU A 90 5.84 0.83 0.45
N TYR A 91 5.55 1.02 -0.83
CA TYR A 91 4.71 0.11 -1.60
C TYR A 91 5.31 -1.29 -1.71
N VAL A 92 4.51 -2.31 -1.41
CA VAL A 92 4.80 -3.72 -1.68
C VAL A 92 3.62 -4.30 -2.43
N VAL A 93 3.84 -4.82 -3.63
CA VAL A 93 2.81 -5.46 -4.46
C VAL A 93 3.16 -6.93 -4.65
N ARG A 94 2.19 -7.81 -4.46
CA ARG A 94 2.33 -9.25 -4.71
C ARG A 94 1.18 -9.73 -5.58
N PHE A 95 1.51 -10.50 -6.63
CA PHE A 95 0.54 -11.06 -7.56
C PHE A 95 0.18 -12.49 -7.22
N PHE A 96 -1.07 -12.84 -7.45
CA PHE A 96 -1.67 -14.14 -7.23
C PHE A 96 -2.55 -14.54 -8.42
N ASP A 97 -3.02 -15.78 -8.46
CA ASP A 97 -3.94 -16.31 -9.48
C ASP A 97 -3.49 -16.00 -10.92
N GLY A 98 -2.22 -16.33 -11.24
CA GLY A 98 -1.68 -16.09 -12.56
C GLY A 98 -1.63 -14.62 -12.95
N GLY A 99 -1.56 -13.69 -11.99
CA GLY A 99 -1.53 -12.25 -12.23
C GLY A 99 -2.90 -11.60 -12.36
N LYS A 100 -3.98 -12.28 -11.92
CA LYS A 100 -5.34 -11.72 -11.92
C LYS A 100 -5.73 -11.04 -10.62
N LEU A 101 -5.01 -11.35 -9.54
CA LEU A 101 -5.16 -10.71 -8.25
C LEU A 101 -3.84 -10.09 -7.83
N ALA A 102 -3.92 -8.97 -7.12
CA ALA A 102 -2.77 -8.35 -6.48
C ALA A 102 -3.14 -7.89 -5.07
N VAL A 103 -2.22 -8.12 -4.13
CA VAL A 103 -2.26 -7.53 -2.79
C VAL A 103 -1.19 -6.45 -2.73
N MET A 104 -1.60 -5.24 -2.41
CA MET A 104 -0.75 -4.09 -2.24
C MET A 104 -0.79 -3.63 -0.79
N THR A 105 0.36 -3.37 -0.20
CA THR A 105 0.46 -2.67 1.08
C THR A 105 1.29 -1.42 0.91
N HIS A 106 0.97 -0.38 1.66
CA HIS A 106 1.74 0.85 1.70
C HIS A 106 1.59 1.57 3.04
N ARG A 107 2.43 2.58 3.27
CA ARG A 107 2.30 3.52 4.38
C ARG A 107 1.70 4.82 3.83
N GLY A 108 0.74 5.40 4.57
CA GLY A 108 0.21 6.73 4.31
C GLY A 108 0.78 7.75 5.27
N THR A 109 1.14 8.92 4.72
CA THR A 109 1.67 10.07 5.44
C THR A 109 0.75 11.26 5.19
N VAL A 110 0.00 11.65 6.22
CA VAL A 110 -0.96 12.77 6.15
C VAL A 110 -0.32 14.00 6.78
N ASN A 111 -0.29 15.12 6.04
CA ASN A 111 0.31 16.39 6.46
C ASN A 111 1.74 16.24 7.00
N GLY A 112 2.52 15.40 6.32
CA GLY A 112 3.92 15.13 6.68
C GLY A 112 4.13 14.19 7.86
N LYS A 113 3.06 13.60 8.41
CA LYS A 113 3.12 12.68 9.55
C LYS A 113 2.67 11.28 9.12
N PRO A 114 3.48 10.21 9.34
CA PRO A 114 3.04 8.84 9.13
C PRO A 114 1.79 8.55 9.98
N THR A 115 0.70 8.18 9.33
CA THR A 115 -0.62 8.12 9.96
C THR A 115 -1.23 6.73 9.92
N TYR A 116 -1.06 6.01 8.79
CA TYR A 116 -1.73 4.72 8.61
C TYR A 116 -0.94 3.73 7.75
N ARG A 117 -1.35 2.48 7.82
CA ARG A 117 -0.99 1.43 6.86
C ARG A 117 -2.26 0.96 6.16
N SER A 118 -2.17 0.80 4.84
CA SER A 118 -3.26 0.21 4.04
C SER A 118 -2.88 -1.14 3.48
N THR A 119 -3.90 -1.97 3.32
CA THR A 119 -3.85 -3.18 2.51
C THR A 119 -4.96 -3.12 1.49
N HIS A 120 -4.59 -3.15 0.22
CA HIS A 120 -5.50 -3.13 -0.91
C HIS A 120 -5.46 -4.48 -1.64
N VAL A 121 -6.63 -5.00 -2.01
CA VAL A 121 -6.72 -6.14 -2.92
C VAL A 121 -7.31 -5.65 -4.22
N TRP A 122 -6.59 -5.89 -5.29
CA TRP A 122 -6.94 -5.52 -6.65
C TRP A 122 -7.27 -6.77 -7.45
N ALA A 123 -8.33 -6.74 -8.25
CA ALA A 123 -8.70 -7.81 -9.16
C ALA A 123 -8.72 -7.30 -10.62
N LYS A 124 -8.35 -8.17 -11.55
CA LYS A 124 -8.47 -7.90 -12.99
C LYS A 124 -9.86 -8.25 -13.48
N HIS A 125 -10.65 -7.24 -13.85
CA HIS A 125 -11.93 -7.36 -14.53
C HIS A 125 -11.71 -7.11 -16.03
N GLY A 126 -11.60 -8.17 -16.81
CA GLY A 126 -11.14 -8.08 -18.18
C GLY A 126 -9.67 -7.63 -18.22
N ASN A 127 -9.40 -6.48 -18.84
CA ASN A 127 -8.07 -5.89 -18.90
C ASN A 127 -7.81 -4.79 -17.86
N ASN A 128 -8.81 -4.48 -17.04
CA ASN A 128 -8.73 -3.37 -16.08
C ASN A 128 -8.54 -3.89 -14.66
N TRP A 129 -7.67 -3.25 -13.90
CA TRP A 129 -7.56 -3.45 -12.48
C TRP A 129 -8.65 -2.67 -11.75
N GLN A 130 -9.34 -3.31 -10.80
CA GLN A 130 -10.29 -2.66 -9.91
C GLN A 130 -10.01 -3.05 -8.46
N LEU A 131 -10.24 -2.11 -7.56
CA LEU A 131 -10.09 -2.28 -6.12
C LEU A 131 -11.29 -3.05 -5.57
N ILE A 132 -11.06 -4.23 -4.99
CA ILE A 132 -12.10 -5.06 -4.37
C ILE A 132 -12.08 -5.02 -2.85
N LEU A 133 -10.95 -4.65 -2.25
CA LEU A 133 -10.84 -4.50 -0.80
C LEU A 133 -9.86 -3.40 -0.43
N ASN A 134 -10.27 -2.58 0.54
CA ASN A 134 -9.42 -1.64 1.27
C ASN A 134 -9.50 -1.95 2.77
N HIS A 135 -8.36 -2.04 3.43
CA HIS A 135 -8.24 -2.13 4.88
C HIS A 135 -7.23 -1.11 5.37
N VAL A 136 -7.65 -0.24 6.27
CA VAL A 136 -6.79 0.81 6.85
C VAL A 136 -6.58 0.54 8.34
N SER A 137 -5.34 0.64 8.78
CA SER A 137 -4.96 0.57 10.19
C SER A 137 -4.17 1.82 10.57
N ASN A 138 -4.54 2.48 11.65
CA ASN A 138 -3.75 3.59 12.18
C ASN A 138 -2.39 3.08 12.67
N ILE A 139 -1.34 3.89 12.43
CA ILE A 139 -0.03 3.68 13.06
C ILE A 139 -0.14 4.20 14.49
N GLY A 140 -0.18 3.27 15.46
CA GLY A 140 -0.11 3.58 16.88
C GLY A 140 1.33 3.62 17.38
N GLU A 141 1.55 4.14 18.58
CA GLU A 141 2.81 3.92 19.28
C GLU A 141 2.95 2.42 19.61
N PRO A 142 4.15 1.83 19.42
CA PRO A 142 4.36 0.46 19.86
C PRO A 142 4.12 0.36 21.36
N PRO A 143 3.58 -0.77 21.87
CA PRO A 143 3.43 -0.96 23.30
C PRO A 143 4.78 -0.75 23.99
N ALA A 144 4.77 -0.05 25.12
CA ALA A 144 5.98 0.12 25.93
C ALA A 144 6.58 -1.27 26.20
N SER A 145 7.86 -1.45 25.90
CA SER A 145 8.56 -2.70 26.22
C SER A 145 8.54 -2.89 27.75
N GLU A 146 7.89 -3.96 28.20
CA GLU A 146 7.98 -4.41 29.60
C GLU A 146 9.41 -4.84 29.94
#